data_94a553fde05050fa4495fd74a5485b6b
#
_entry.id   94a553fde05050fa4495fd74a5485b6b
#
_cell.length_a   1.000
_cell.length_b   1.000
_cell.length_c   1.000
_cell.angle_alpha   90.00
_cell.angle_beta   90.00
_cell.angle_gamma   90.00
#
_symmetry.space_group_name_H-M   'P 1'
#
loop_
_entity.id
_entity.type
_entity.pdbx_description
1 polymer ?
#
loop_
_entity_poly.entity_id
_entity_poly.type
_entity_poly.pdbx_seq_one_letter_code
_entity_poly.pdbx_strand_id
1 'polypeptide(L)'
;MLSTWKSWTAGAALAIGMMAAGTLPGAALADEAKPADKPPAVELPAFPADKSVKQTTVLAGKTIAYTATVGSLPVRDEKGKKIAEVVFTAYTLDGPRDPNRPVTFAFNGGPGAASVYLNFALGPKRVQFGAEGDSPSAPTRLQDNPASWLDFTDLVFIDAVGTGFSRSLTTPEETKKRFYGVKQDIDYLSRVVFDWLVKNERLPSPKYIVGESYGGFRGPRLTYTLQTDYGVGINGLVLVSPLLSSAGRTAQEISPLPAMWTLPSIAAAKLERDGKLTPAAIKDVEDYTRGEYMVDLMKGSDPAALDRLTTKVSAMTGLDPTYVRRAGGRLETQSFLREVFRQTGRLGSRYDSNVTSLDPFPFAPEQETNDPILDSIIAPTTSAIVDFTTRTVGWKVESRYEALSGDVNQAWDRGRGPDTESVTDLRKSVSVDPKLKVLIVHGYNDLSCPFFASRLVVDAMPAAANGRVTLSNYPGGHMFYSRPDSGAAFRADVRKLYGAP
;
A
#
# COMPACT_ATOMS: atom_id res chain seq x y z
N MET A 1 -2.12 20.34 1.90
CA MET A 1 -1.54 21.67 1.67
C MET A 1 -0.99 21.70 0.25
N LEU A 2 -1.69 22.36 -0.62
CA LEU A 2 -1.26 22.59 -2.01
C LEU A 2 -0.52 23.93 -2.03
N SER A 3 0.77 23.90 -2.36
CA SER A 3 1.55 25.11 -2.57
C SER A 3 1.23 25.68 -3.96
N THR A 4 0.70 26.87 -3.96
CA THR A 4 0.41 27.67 -5.15
C THR A 4 1.70 28.04 -5.90
N TRP A 5 1.81 27.64 -7.14
CA TRP A 5 2.80 28.23 -8.05
C TRP A 5 2.25 29.54 -8.60
N LYS A 6 2.89 30.64 -8.22
CA LYS A 6 2.75 31.93 -8.89
C LYS A 6 3.84 32.04 -9.96
N SER A 7 3.42 32.07 -11.19
CA SER A 7 4.25 32.48 -12.33
C SER A 7 4.44 34.00 -12.32
N TRP A 8 5.68 34.44 -12.28
CA TRP A 8 6.04 35.83 -12.54
C TRP A 8 6.75 35.93 -13.88
N THR A 9 6.09 36.57 -14.83
CA THR A 9 6.70 37.07 -16.07
C THR A 9 7.36 38.40 -15.77
N ALA A 10 8.67 38.49 -15.89
CA ALA A 10 9.43 39.73 -15.83
C ALA A 10 9.58 40.31 -17.24
N GLY A 11 8.98 41.47 -17.47
CA GLY A 11 9.19 42.26 -18.68
C GLY A 11 10.53 42.98 -18.62
N ALA A 12 11.27 42.91 -19.74
CA ALA A 12 12.51 43.64 -19.92
C ALA A 12 12.21 45.11 -20.30
N ALA A 13 12.82 46.04 -19.60
CA ALA A 13 12.94 47.44 -20.02
C ALA A 13 14.42 47.81 -20.16
N LEU A 14 14.84 48.11 -21.36
CA LEU A 14 16.13 48.72 -21.73
C LEU A 14 16.17 50.17 -21.24
N ALA A 15 17.21 50.57 -20.53
CA ALA A 15 17.61 51.96 -20.39
C ALA A 15 19.12 52.09 -20.53
N ILE A 16 19.52 52.84 -21.59
CA ILE A 16 20.86 53.29 -21.90
C ILE A 16 21.17 54.55 -21.10
N GLY A 17 22.32 54.61 -20.43
CA GLY A 17 22.74 55.82 -19.72
C GLY A 17 24.25 55.83 -19.40
N MET A 18 24.91 56.85 -19.86
CA MET A 18 26.34 57.11 -20.05
C MET A 18 27.26 57.04 -18.83
N MET A 19 28.55 56.82 -19.16
CA MET A 19 29.75 56.86 -18.33
C MET A 19 29.93 58.08 -17.44
N ALA A 20 30.50 57.82 -16.27
CA ALA A 20 31.44 58.77 -15.61
C ALA A 20 32.47 57.95 -14.84
N ALA A 21 33.76 58.26 -15.11
CA ALA A 21 34.93 57.67 -14.49
C ALA A 21 35.08 58.17 -13.05
N GLY A 22 35.34 57.27 -12.12
CA GLY A 22 35.64 57.62 -10.72
C GLY A 22 36.48 56.51 -10.09
N THR A 23 37.63 56.88 -9.62
CA THR A 23 38.74 56.19 -9.00
C THR A 23 38.41 55.12 -7.96
N LEU A 24 39.10 53.98 -8.06
CA LEU A 24 39.19 52.89 -7.06
C LEU A 24 39.81 53.34 -5.74
N PRO A 25 39.37 52.82 -4.61
CA PRO A 25 40.30 52.26 -3.67
C PRO A 25 39.87 50.90 -3.06
N GLY A 26 40.88 50.06 -2.87
CA GLY A 26 40.91 49.09 -1.75
C GLY A 26 40.20 47.80 -1.99
N ALA A 27 40.90 46.75 -2.39
CA ALA A 27 40.53 45.38 -2.24
C ALA A 27 40.31 45.06 -0.74
N ALA A 28 39.04 44.94 -0.32
CA ALA A 28 38.69 44.27 0.92
C ALA A 28 38.73 42.74 0.63
N LEU A 29 39.64 42.04 1.32
CA LEU A 29 39.67 40.57 1.36
C LEU A 29 38.27 40.08 1.81
N ALA A 30 37.61 39.36 0.96
CA ALA A 30 36.41 38.61 1.34
C ALA A 30 36.83 37.60 2.42
N ASP A 31 36.36 37.81 3.63
CA ASP A 31 36.44 36.86 4.71
C ASP A 31 35.75 35.56 4.23
N GLU A 32 36.52 34.48 4.08
CA GLU A 32 35.95 33.16 3.80
C GLU A 32 34.98 32.82 4.93
N ALA A 33 33.68 32.88 4.64
CA ALA A 33 32.65 32.43 5.55
C ALA A 33 32.95 30.97 5.91
N LYS A 34 33.34 30.71 7.15
CA LYS A 34 33.45 29.36 7.70
C LYS A 34 32.17 28.60 7.33
N PRO A 35 32.27 27.34 6.90
CA PRO A 35 31.12 26.50 6.71
C PRO A 35 30.32 26.51 8.01
N ALA A 36 29.02 26.87 7.93
CA ALA A 36 28.13 26.83 9.08
C ALA A 36 28.21 25.42 9.68
N ASP A 37 28.56 25.35 10.96
CA ASP A 37 28.57 24.09 11.70
C ASP A 37 27.23 23.40 11.50
N LYS A 38 27.24 22.17 10.96
CA LYS A 38 26.04 21.35 10.86
C LYS A 38 25.46 21.23 12.28
N PRO A 39 24.15 21.48 12.46
CA PRO A 39 23.54 21.32 13.77
C PRO A 39 23.89 19.91 14.30
N PRO A 40 24.22 19.77 15.58
CA PRO A 40 24.57 18.47 16.16
C PRO A 40 23.44 17.49 15.90
N ALA A 41 23.78 16.28 15.48
CA ALA A 41 22.81 15.20 15.32
C ALA A 41 22.10 15.03 16.66
N VAL A 42 20.76 15.17 16.67
CA VAL A 42 19.96 14.91 17.86
C VAL A 42 20.13 13.43 18.18
N GLU A 43 20.78 13.13 19.30
CA GLU A 43 20.98 11.76 19.75
C GLU A 43 19.64 11.25 20.27
N LEU A 44 18.95 10.42 19.46
CA LEU A 44 17.67 9.84 19.85
C LEU A 44 17.88 8.76 20.92
N PRO A 45 17.02 8.70 21.97
CA PRO A 45 17.09 7.67 22.98
C PRO A 45 17.07 6.26 22.34
N ALA A 46 17.86 5.35 22.85
CA ALA A 46 17.86 3.96 22.37
C ALA A 46 16.48 3.31 22.61
N PHE A 47 16.04 2.47 21.67
CA PHE A 47 14.82 1.69 21.90
C PHE A 47 15.02 0.69 23.03
N PRO A 48 13.95 0.40 23.80
CA PRO A 48 14.01 -0.65 24.83
C PRO A 48 14.28 -2.02 24.19
N ALA A 49 14.76 -2.96 24.98
CA ALA A 49 14.85 -4.36 24.57
C ALA A 49 13.46 -4.89 24.18
N ASP A 50 13.44 -5.94 23.36
CA ASP A 50 12.20 -6.63 22.99
C ASP A 50 11.38 -6.99 24.23
N LYS A 51 10.07 -6.79 24.15
CA LYS A 51 9.11 -7.13 25.19
C LYS A 51 8.11 -8.15 24.68
N SER A 52 7.85 -9.15 25.50
CA SER A 52 6.89 -10.21 25.20
C SER A 52 5.86 -10.34 26.32
N VAL A 53 4.61 -10.60 25.94
CA VAL A 53 3.50 -10.83 26.87
C VAL A 53 2.64 -11.99 26.36
N LYS A 54 2.23 -12.86 27.29
CA LYS A 54 1.27 -13.93 27.00
C LYS A 54 -0.14 -13.36 26.94
N GLN A 55 -0.86 -13.76 25.90
CA GLN A 55 -2.22 -13.31 25.61
C GLN A 55 -3.10 -14.48 25.17
N THR A 56 -4.39 -14.25 25.09
CA THR A 56 -5.34 -15.19 24.51
C THR A 56 -6.24 -14.50 23.48
N THR A 57 -6.75 -15.27 22.54
CA THR A 57 -7.79 -14.85 21.58
C THR A 57 -8.77 -15.99 21.38
N VAL A 58 -10.02 -15.68 21.05
CA VAL A 58 -11.01 -16.69 20.68
C VAL A 58 -11.11 -16.77 19.17
N LEU A 59 -10.89 -17.96 18.62
CA LEU A 59 -10.96 -18.23 17.19
C LEU A 59 -11.77 -19.51 16.96
N ALA A 60 -12.83 -19.40 16.15
CA ALA A 60 -13.77 -20.50 15.90
C ALA A 60 -14.27 -21.19 17.20
N GLY A 61 -14.57 -20.41 18.23
CA GLY A 61 -15.07 -20.88 19.54
C GLY A 61 -13.99 -21.50 20.45
N LYS A 62 -12.72 -21.52 20.03
CA LYS A 62 -11.60 -22.05 20.84
C LYS A 62 -10.73 -20.93 21.35
N THR A 63 -10.35 -20.98 22.62
CA THR A 63 -9.34 -20.08 23.19
C THR A 63 -7.95 -20.53 22.75
N ILE A 64 -7.22 -19.63 22.11
CA ILE A 64 -5.86 -19.83 21.62
C ILE A 64 -4.93 -18.96 22.46
N ALA A 65 -3.96 -19.58 23.11
CA ALA A 65 -2.89 -18.88 23.84
C ALA A 65 -1.74 -18.55 22.86
N TYR A 66 -1.21 -17.34 22.99
CA TYR A 66 -0.10 -16.86 22.16
C TYR A 66 0.77 -15.88 22.91
N THR A 67 1.98 -15.70 22.42
CA THR A 67 2.90 -14.66 22.87
C THR A 67 2.93 -13.52 21.87
N ALA A 68 2.65 -12.30 22.31
CA ALA A 68 2.84 -11.07 21.56
C ALA A 68 4.19 -10.47 21.91
N THR A 69 5.01 -10.19 20.91
CA THR A 69 6.34 -9.57 21.06
C THR A 69 6.43 -8.30 20.24
N VAL A 70 6.86 -7.22 20.86
CA VAL A 70 7.27 -5.98 20.17
C VAL A 70 8.75 -5.78 20.39
N GLY A 71 9.47 -5.49 19.31
CA GLY A 71 10.90 -5.29 19.37
C GLY A 71 11.43 -4.53 18.16
N SER A 72 12.76 -4.40 18.11
CA SER A 72 13.42 -3.74 16.98
C SER A 72 14.64 -4.49 16.48
N LEU A 73 14.92 -4.29 15.20
CA LEU A 73 16.11 -4.80 14.53
C LEU A 73 16.93 -3.62 13.98
N PRO A 74 18.26 -3.63 14.18
CA PRO A 74 19.13 -2.58 13.67
C PRO A 74 19.37 -2.77 12.16
N VAL A 75 19.27 -1.68 11.40
CA VAL A 75 19.83 -1.62 10.05
C VAL A 75 21.23 -1.00 10.14
N ARG A 76 22.21 -1.66 9.53
CA ARG A 76 23.62 -1.22 9.57
C ARG A 76 24.10 -0.87 8.16
N ASP A 77 24.98 0.11 8.08
CA ASP A 77 25.71 0.41 6.85
C ASP A 77 26.84 -0.60 6.60
N GLU A 78 27.55 -0.41 5.48
CA GLU A 78 28.67 -1.26 5.06
C GLU A 78 29.84 -1.27 6.07
N LYS A 79 29.92 -0.27 6.94
CA LYS A 79 30.93 -0.16 8.01
C LYS A 79 30.45 -0.74 9.34
N GLY A 80 29.25 -1.33 9.37
CA GLY A 80 28.63 -1.89 10.56
C GLY A 80 28.00 -0.86 11.50
N LYS A 81 28.00 0.44 11.16
CA LYS A 81 27.32 1.48 11.95
C LYS A 81 25.81 1.32 11.86
N LYS A 82 25.14 1.35 13.01
CA LYS A 82 23.67 1.38 13.05
C LYS A 82 23.16 2.69 12.48
N ILE A 83 22.34 2.62 11.42
CA ILE A 83 21.80 3.77 10.69
C ILE A 83 20.27 3.87 10.74
N ALA A 84 19.59 2.79 11.16
CA ALA A 84 18.16 2.80 11.41
C ALA A 84 17.78 1.70 12.42
N GLU A 85 16.55 1.79 12.93
CA GLU A 85 15.90 0.79 13.77
C GLU A 85 14.53 0.49 13.18
N VAL A 86 14.30 -0.79 12.84
CA VAL A 86 13.06 -1.28 12.26
C VAL A 86 12.28 -2.04 13.31
N VAL A 87 11.10 -1.54 13.64
CA VAL A 87 10.21 -2.11 14.65
C VAL A 87 9.34 -3.20 14.04
N PHE A 88 9.13 -4.27 14.80
CA PHE A 88 8.22 -5.35 14.45
C PHE A 88 7.26 -5.68 15.59
N THR A 89 6.09 -6.18 15.23
CA THR A 89 5.17 -6.85 16.14
C THR A 89 5.01 -8.29 15.70
N ALA A 90 5.31 -9.24 16.56
CA ALA A 90 5.20 -10.67 16.29
C ALA A 90 4.18 -11.34 17.20
N TYR A 91 3.42 -12.28 16.63
CA TYR A 91 2.48 -13.15 17.35
C TYR A 91 2.88 -14.60 17.09
N THR A 92 3.25 -15.30 18.14
CA THR A 92 3.64 -16.71 18.08
C THR A 92 2.70 -17.56 18.90
N LEU A 93 2.24 -18.68 18.35
CA LEU A 93 1.37 -19.62 19.06
C LEU A 93 2.13 -20.20 20.26
N ASP A 94 1.51 -20.22 21.43
CA ASP A 94 2.07 -20.89 22.60
C ASP A 94 1.94 -22.42 22.47
N GLY A 95 2.96 -23.15 22.89
CA GLY A 95 2.98 -24.61 22.84
C GLY A 95 4.38 -25.16 22.56
N PRO A 96 4.50 -26.46 22.33
CA PRO A 96 5.75 -27.08 21.90
C PRO A 96 6.25 -26.47 20.59
N ARG A 97 7.57 -26.28 20.51
CA ARG A 97 8.19 -25.75 19.28
C ARG A 97 8.00 -26.73 18.11
N ASP A 98 7.35 -26.29 17.07
CA ASP A 98 7.19 -27.01 15.80
C ASP A 98 8.02 -26.32 14.71
N PRO A 99 9.12 -26.94 14.22
CA PRO A 99 9.91 -26.37 13.15
C PRO A 99 9.15 -26.26 11.82
N ASN A 100 8.09 -27.04 11.65
CA ASN A 100 7.25 -27.04 10.45
C ASN A 100 6.14 -26.00 10.50
N ARG A 101 5.94 -25.35 11.67
CA ARG A 101 4.95 -24.27 11.77
C ARG A 101 5.37 -23.09 10.89
N PRO A 102 4.51 -22.63 9.97
CA PRO A 102 4.82 -21.49 9.11
C PRO A 102 5.08 -20.20 9.87
N VAL A 103 5.88 -19.32 9.28
CA VAL A 103 6.02 -17.92 9.69
C VAL A 103 5.69 -17.01 8.51
N THR A 104 4.90 -15.98 8.77
CA THR A 104 4.39 -15.04 7.79
C THR A 104 4.88 -13.64 8.11
N PHE A 105 5.59 -13.01 7.17
CA PHE A 105 6.00 -11.62 7.24
C PHE A 105 5.00 -10.76 6.49
N ALA A 106 4.47 -9.74 7.15
CA ALA A 106 3.42 -8.88 6.61
C ALA A 106 3.89 -7.42 6.49
N PHE A 107 3.57 -6.79 5.34
CA PHE A 107 3.95 -5.43 4.99
C PHE A 107 2.76 -4.69 4.39
N ASN A 108 2.34 -3.60 5.01
CA ASN A 108 1.48 -2.62 4.34
C ASN A 108 2.28 -1.80 3.31
N GLY A 109 1.59 -0.97 2.56
CA GLY A 109 2.14 -0.24 1.41
C GLY A 109 2.37 1.24 1.65
N GLY A 110 1.63 2.05 0.94
CA GLY A 110 1.76 3.49 0.81
C GLY A 110 2.53 3.90 -0.45
N PRO A 111 3.87 4.00 -0.51
CA PRO A 111 4.84 3.90 0.60
C PRO A 111 4.56 4.86 1.75
N GLY A 112 4.95 4.48 2.96
CA GLY A 112 4.74 5.28 4.16
C GLY A 112 3.64 4.76 5.10
N ALA A 113 2.99 3.61 4.82
CA ALA A 113 2.06 2.97 5.74
C ALA A 113 2.79 1.98 6.66
N ALA A 114 2.51 2.05 7.96
CA ALA A 114 2.87 1.04 8.93
C ALA A 114 2.05 -0.24 8.71
N SER A 115 2.56 -1.38 9.14
CA SER A 115 1.88 -2.68 8.97
C SER A 115 0.69 -2.90 9.91
N VAL A 116 0.19 -1.83 10.54
CA VAL A 116 -0.93 -1.84 11.49
C VAL A 116 -2.25 -2.30 10.88
N TYR A 117 -2.51 -1.96 9.62
CA TYR A 117 -3.77 -2.33 8.95
C TYR A 117 -3.82 -3.84 8.74
N LEU A 118 -2.77 -4.46 8.21
CA LEU A 118 -2.65 -5.92 8.14
C LEU A 118 -2.57 -6.56 9.52
N ASN A 119 -1.96 -5.90 10.51
CA ASN A 119 -1.93 -6.41 11.88
C ASN A 119 -3.34 -6.62 12.42
N PHE A 120 -4.24 -5.64 12.27
CA PHE A 120 -5.62 -5.76 12.71
C PHE A 120 -6.50 -6.62 11.77
N ALA A 121 -6.06 -6.85 10.54
CA ALA A 121 -6.74 -7.76 9.62
C ALA A 121 -6.41 -9.24 9.89
N LEU A 122 -5.15 -9.56 10.11
CA LEU A 122 -4.62 -10.94 10.14
C LEU A 122 -4.22 -11.39 11.53
N GLY A 123 -3.90 -10.44 12.42
CA GLY A 123 -3.47 -10.68 13.80
C GLY A 123 -4.59 -11.20 14.70
N PRO A 124 -4.23 -11.58 15.96
CA PRO A 124 -5.20 -12.17 16.89
C PRO A 124 -6.25 -11.20 17.41
N LYS A 125 -5.98 -9.92 17.33
CA LYS A 125 -6.91 -8.85 17.74
C LYS A 125 -7.21 -7.93 16.57
N ARG A 126 -8.37 -7.30 16.59
CA ARG A 126 -8.80 -6.32 15.61
C ARG A 126 -9.40 -5.08 16.24
N VAL A 127 -9.37 -3.98 15.53
CA VAL A 127 -10.24 -2.82 15.68
C VAL A 127 -11.16 -2.78 14.46
N GLN A 128 -12.39 -2.33 14.63
CA GLN A 128 -13.31 -2.20 13.50
C GLN A 128 -12.88 -0.98 12.65
N PHE A 129 -12.78 -1.16 11.34
CA PHE A 129 -12.46 -0.10 10.38
C PHE A 129 -12.86 -0.48 8.95
N GLY A 130 -12.92 0.54 8.07
CA GLY A 130 -13.07 0.35 6.61
C GLY A 130 -14.50 0.12 6.15
N ALA A 131 -15.50 0.30 7.04
CA ALA A 131 -16.90 0.20 6.72
C ALA A 131 -17.60 1.57 6.82
N GLU A 132 -18.77 1.69 6.21
CA GLU A 132 -19.61 2.88 6.34
C GLU A 132 -19.99 3.12 7.82
N GLY A 133 -19.84 4.35 8.28
CA GLY A 133 -20.14 4.73 9.67
C GLY A 133 -18.94 4.69 10.61
N ASP A 134 -17.75 4.29 10.15
CA ASP A 134 -16.51 4.46 10.92
C ASP A 134 -16.26 5.94 11.21
N SER A 135 -15.66 6.22 12.37
CA SER A 135 -15.44 7.58 12.85
C SER A 135 -14.07 7.72 13.51
N PRO A 136 -13.36 8.84 13.32
CA PRO A 136 -12.12 9.13 14.05
C PRO A 136 -12.25 9.09 15.56
N SER A 137 -13.44 9.33 16.09
CA SER A 137 -13.76 9.28 17.53
C SER A 137 -14.33 7.92 17.99
N ALA A 138 -14.35 6.91 17.11
CA ALA A 138 -14.86 5.58 17.48
C ALA A 138 -14.03 4.96 18.61
N PRO A 139 -14.64 4.15 19.50
CA PRO A 139 -13.92 3.46 20.57
C PRO A 139 -12.84 2.54 20.00
N THR A 140 -11.62 2.66 20.50
CA THR A 140 -10.44 1.93 20.03
C THR A 140 -10.19 0.61 20.77
N ARG A 141 -11.24 -0.05 21.24
CA ARG A 141 -11.11 -1.32 21.98
C ARG A 141 -10.76 -2.45 21.03
N LEU A 142 -9.65 -3.13 21.33
CA LEU A 142 -9.30 -4.36 20.63
C LEU A 142 -10.26 -5.48 20.99
N GLN A 143 -10.71 -6.19 19.97
CA GLN A 143 -11.57 -7.38 20.06
C GLN A 143 -10.85 -8.59 19.49
N ASP A 144 -11.32 -9.78 19.83
CA ASP A 144 -10.85 -10.99 19.17
C ASP A 144 -11.13 -10.94 17.66
N ASN A 145 -10.18 -11.38 16.87
CA ASN A 145 -10.30 -11.36 15.41
C ASN A 145 -10.71 -12.74 14.88
N PRO A 146 -11.98 -12.92 14.46
CA PRO A 146 -12.41 -14.21 13.90
C PRO A 146 -11.74 -14.57 12.57
N ALA A 147 -11.16 -13.60 11.87
CA ALA A 147 -10.40 -13.79 10.64
C ALA A 147 -8.89 -13.97 10.87
N SER A 148 -8.43 -14.07 12.12
CA SER A 148 -7.01 -14.25 12.43
C SER A 148 -6.39 -15.48 11.77
N TRP A 149 -5.14 -15.37 11.36
CA TRP A 149 -4.34 -16.46 10.79
C TRP A 149 -3.49 -17.19 11.82
N LEU A 150 -3.57 -16.79 13.09
CA LEU A 150 -2.68 -17.31 14.13
C LEU A 150 -2.85 -18.83 14.38
N ASP A 151 -3.95 -19.44 14.00
CA ASP A 151 -4.16 -20.88 14.15
C ASP A 151 -3.32 -21.73 13.18
N PHE A 152 -2.88 -21.17 12.03
CA PHE A 152 -2.10 -21.92 11.05
C PHE A 152 -0.71 -21.33 10.72
N THR A 153 -0.38 -20.12 11.19
CA THR A 153 0.94 -19.50 10.99
C THR A 153 1.27 -18.56 12.14
N ASP A 154 2.56 -18.40 12.47
CA ASP A 154 3.01 -17.26 13.25
C ASP A 154 3.08 -16.01 12.37
N LEU A 155 2.88 -14.85 12.96
CA LEU A 155 2.74 -13.58 12.23
C LEU A 155 3.80 -12.58 12.66
N VAL A 156 4.43 -11.92 11.71
CA VAL A 156 5.43 -10.86 11.95
C VAL A 156 5.08 -9.65 11.08
N PHE A 157 4.65 -8.59 11.72
CA PHE A 157 4.33 -7.32 11.09
C PHE A 157 5.52 -6.39 11.20
N ILE A 158 6.07 -5.93 10.09
CA ILE A 158 7.28 -5.11 10.03
C ILE A 158 6.90 -3.71 9.54
N ASP A 159 7.25 -2.70 10.32
CA ASP A 159 7.09 -1.30 9.93
C ASP A 159 8.37 -0.84 9.21
N ALA A 160 8.23 -0.36 7.97
CA ALA A 160 9.35 0.19 7.20
C ALA A 160 9.90 1.46 7.87
N VAL A 161 11.15 1.83 7.59
CA VAL A 161 11.76 3.06 8.14
C VAL A 161 10.91 4.29 7.81
N GLY A 162 10.57 5.07 8.85
CA GLY A 162 9.69 6.25 8.75
C GLY A 162 8.21 5.91 8.89
N THR A 163 7.86 4.68 9.27
CA THR A 163 6.49 4.24 9.58
C THR A 163 6.42 3.56 10.93
N GLY A 164 5.25 3.53 11.54
CA GLY A 164 5.10 3.01 12.89
C GLY A 164 6.01 3.75 13.88
N PHE A 165 6.77 3.01 14.65
CA PHE A 165 7.86 3.55 15.46
C PHE A 165 9.24 3.40 14.80
N SER A 166 9.33 2.80 13.61
CA SER A 166 10.59 2.60 12.91
C SER A 166 11.22 3.92 12.48
N ARG A 167 12.52 4.07 12.70
CA ARG A 167 13.19 5.36 12.52
C ARG A 167 14.58 5.24 11.89
N SER A 168 14.96 6.27 11.16
CA SER A 168 16.34 6.50 10.75
C SER A 168 17.14 7.15 11.88
N LEU A 169 18.43 6.87 11.92
CA LEU A 169 19.41 7.48 12.82
C LEU A 169 20.42 8.35 12.04
N THR A 170 20.04 8.76 10.83
CA THR A 170 20.85 9.59 9.94
C THR A 170 20.15 10.93 9.68
N THR A 171 20.80 11.84 8.94
CA THR A 171 20.17 13.12 8.56
C THR A 171 18.96 12.88 7.64
N PRO A 172 18.06 13.84 7.50
CA PRO A 172 16.91 13.72 6.59
C PRO A 172 17.33 13.41 5.14
N GLU A 173 18.40 14.03 4.64
CA GLU A 173 18.92 13.79 3.29
C GLU A 173 19.46 12.37 3.14
N GLU A 174 20.25 11.89 4.09
CA GLU A 174 20.75 10.52 4.11
C GLU A 174 19.62 9.52 4.30
N THR A 175 18.63 9.84 5.11
CA THR A 175 17.42 9.00 5.30
C THR A 175 16.71 8.79 3.98
N LYS A 176 16.41 9.87 3.26
CA LYS A 176 15.78 9.81 1.94
C LYS A 176 16.57 8.95 0.97
N LYS A 177 17.89 9.17 0.89
CA LYS A 177 18.79 8.45 -0.01
C LYS A 177 18.91 6.96 0.31
N ARG A 178 18.87 6.59 1.61
CA ARG A 178 19.15 5.22 2.08
C ARG A 178 17.93 4.35 2.26
N PHE A 179 16.71 4.96 2.39
CA PHE A 179 15.52 4.22 2.78
C PHE A 179 14.30 4.50 1.89
N TYR A 180 14.21 5.68 1.25
CA TYR A 180 12.99 6.10 0.55
C TYR A 180 13.12 5.93 -0.97
N GLY A 181 13.39 4.71 -1.39
CA GLY A 181 13.46 4.33 -2.79
C GLY A 181 13.26 2.83 -2.95
N VAL A 182 12.86 2.41 -4.16
CA VAL A 182 12.49 1.03 -4.45
C VAL A 182 13.60 0.05 -4.10
N LYS A 183 14.81 0.27 -4.61
CA LYS A 183 15.94 -0.65 -4.37
C LYS A 183 16.33 -0.70 -2.90
N GLN A 184 16.46 0.47 -2.28
CA GLN A 184 16.86 0.60 -0.88
C GLN A 184 15.87 -0.07 0.07
N ASP A 185 14.57 0.10 -0.19
CA ASP A 185 13.49 -0.51 0.57
C ASP A 185 13.60 -2.05 0.57
N ILE A 186 13.84 -2.64 -0.60
CA ILE A 186 13.98 -4.09 -0.73
C ILE A 186 15.27 -4.59 -0.07
N ASP A 187 16.38 -3.90 -0.27
CA ASP A 187 17.70 -4.29 0.26
C ASP A 187 17.65 -4.38 1.80
N TYR A 188 17.20 -3.31 2.50
CA TYR A 188 17.21 -3.35 3.96
C TYR A 188 16.09 -4.21 4.56
N LEU A 189 14.89 -4.26 3.94
CA LEU A 189 13.82 -5.12 4.45
C LEU A 189 14.12 -6.60 4.28
N SER A 190 14.76 -7.01 3.19
CA SER A 190 15.26 -8.40 3.03
C SER A 190 16.23 -8.76 4.14
N ARG A 191 17.17 -7.85 4.48
CA ARG A 191 18.08 -8.04 5.60
C ARG A 191 17.33 -8.14 6.94
N VAL A 192 16.35 -7.30 7.17
CA VAL A 192 15.52 -7.33 8.40
C VAL A 192 14.78 -8.65 8.53
N VAL A 193 14.17 -9.17 7.45
CA VAL A 193 13.53 -10.50 7.46
C VAL A 193 14.54 -11.59 7.78
N PHE A 194 15.70 -11.58 7.13
CA PHE A 194 16.76 -12.55 7.41
C PHE A 194 17.23 -12.51 8.87
N ASP A 195 17.52 -11.31 9.39
CA ASP A 195 17.99 -11.12 10.77
C ASP A 195 16.91 -11.55 11.79
N TRP A 196 15.62 -11.31 11.49
CA TRP A 196 14.52 -11.81 12.33
C TRP A 196 14.47 -13.35 12.34
N LEU A 197 14.62 -13.99 11.18
CA LEU A 197 14.64 -15.45 11.06
C LEU A 197 15.80 -16.06 11.85
N VAL A 198 16.98 -15.46 11.78
CA VAL A 198 18.17 -15.90 12.53
C VAL A 198 17.96 -15.71 14.03
N LYS A 199 17.56 -14.50 14.46
CA LYS A 199 17.33 -14.15 15.87
C LYS A 199 16.33 -15.07 16.55
N ASN A 200 15.28 -15.48 15.82
CA ASN A 200 14.19 -16.30 16.35
C ASN A 200 14.33 -17.79 15.99
N GLU A 201 15.45 -18.20 15.38
CA GLU A 201 15.74 -19.58 14.95
C GLU A 201 14.65 -20.18 14.05
N ARG A 202 14.13 -19.36 13.10
CA ARG A 202 13.04 -19.75 12.20
C ARG A 202 13.49 -19.99 10.75
N LEU A 203 14.81 -20.09 10.49
CA LEU A 203 15.31 -20.45 9.16
C LEU A 203 14.75 -21.78 8.62
N PRO A 204 14.54 -22.85 9.44
CA PRO A 204 13.94 -24.09 8.95
C PRO A 204 12.44 -24.01 8.66
N SER A 205 11.71 -23.05 9.25
CA SER A 205 10.26 -22.94 9.10
C SER A 205 9.83 -22.63 7.66
N PRO A 206 8.66 -23.12 7.19
CA PRO A 206 8.04 -22.61 5.98
C PRO A 206 7.77 -21.11 6.10
N LYS A 207 8.15 -20.33 5.08
CA LYS A 207 8.09 -18.86 5.09
C LYS A 207 7.11 -18.34 4.06
N TYR A 208 6.31 -17.36 4.48
CA TYR A 208 5.33 -16.70 3.64
C TYR A 208 5.50 -15.19 3.73
N ILE A 209 5.20 -14.49 2.64
CA ILE A 209 5.16 -13.02 2.61
C ILE A 209 3.75 -12.59 2.27
N VAL A 210 3.23 -11.62 3.03
CA VAL A 210 1.98 -10.91 2.76
C VAL A 210 2.29 -9.46 2.51
N GLY A 211 1.84 -8.94 1.38
CA GLY A 211 2.00 -7.53 1.04
C GLY A 211 0.72 -6.91 0.56
N GLU A 212 0.35 -5.75 1.12
CA GLU A 212 -0.82 -4.99 0.69
C GLU A 212 -0.41 -3.73 -0.06
N SER A 213 -1.10 -3.43 -1.17
CA SER A 213 -0.88 -2.21 -1.93
C SER A 213 0.56 -2.13 -2.48
N TYR A 214 1.35 -1.11 -2.11
CA TYR A 214 2.79 -1.07 -2.36
C TYR A 214 3.54 -2.21 -1.63
N GLY A 215 3.01 -2.74 -0.53
CA GLY A 215 3.51 -3.98 0.08
C GLY A 215 3.39 -5.19 -0.87
N GLY A 216 2.35 -5.21 -1.72
CA GLY A 216 2.21 -6.17 -2.80
C GLY A 216 3.24 -6.00 -3.91
N PHE A 217 3.76 -4.78 -4.12
CA PHE A 217 4.93 -4.52 -4.96
C PHE A 217 6.22 -5.04 -4.31
N ARG A 218 6.36 -4.88 -2.98
CA ARG A 218 7.49 -5.42 -2.20
C ARG A 218 7.56 -6.94 -2.25
N GLY A 219 6.42 -7.63 -2.13
CA GLY A 219 6.36 -9.08 -1.95
C GLY A 219 7.18 -9.88 -2.96
N PRO A 220 6.96 -9.73 -4.29
CA PRO A 220 7.75 -10.43 -5.30
C PRO A 220 9.24 -10.07 -5.25
N ARG A 221 9.58 -8.81 -5.04
CA ARG A 221 10.97 -8.34 -4.97
C ARG A 221 11.70 -8.88 -3.75
N LEU A 222 11.06 -8.82 -2.56
CA LEU A 222 11.61 -9.43 -1.35
C LEU A 222 11.80 -10.92 -1.52
N THR A 223 10.85 -11.62 -2.15
CA THR A 223 10.95 -13.06 -2.42
C THR A 223 12.17 -13.35 -3.29
N TYR A 224 12.34 -12.63 -4.38
CA TYR A 224 13.46 -12.84 -5.29
C TYR A 224 14.81 -12.54 -4.59
N THR A 225 14.93 -11.40 -3.91
CA THR A 225 16.15 -11.01 -3.19
C THR A 225 16.50 -11.98 -2.05
N LEU A 226 15.49 -12.42 -1.27
CA LEU A 226 15.73 -13.41 -0.21
C LEU A 226 16.24 -14.73 -0.78
N GLN A 227 15.72 -15.19 -1.92
CA GLN A 227 16.16 -16.41 -2.58
C GLN A 227 17.58 -16.27 -3.14
N THR A 228 17.88 -15.17 -3.82
CA THR A 228 19.16 -15.01 -4.55
C THR A 228 20.30 -14.53 -3.69
N ASP A 229 20.06 -13.60 -2.78
CA ASP A 229 21.12 -12.89 -2.05
C ASP A 229 21.30 -13.43 -0.62
N TYR A 230 20.21 -13.97 -0.01
CA TYR A 230 20.23 -14.49 1.35
C TYR A 230 20.09 -16.01 1.45
N GLY A 231 19.84 -16.72 0.35
CA GLY A 231 19.63 -18.16 0.35
C GLY A 231 18.37 -18.61 1.13
N VAL A 232 17.36 -17.75 1.22
CA VAL A 232 16.12 -18.00 1.97
C VAL A 232 14.97 -18.24 1.02
N GLY A 233 14.51 -19.48 0.91
CA GLY A 233 13.34 -19.86 0.10
C GLY A 233 12.03 -19.38 0.76
N ILE A 234 11.09 -18.89 -0.07
CA ILE A 234 9.74 -18.48 0.31
C ILE A 234 8.73 -19.49 -0.21
N ASN A 235 7.88 -20.01 0.66
CA ASN A 235 6.91 -21.07 0.31
C ASN A 235 5.65 -20.52 -0.37
N GLY A 236 5.28 -19.26 -0.07
CA GLY A 236 4.13 -18.65 -0.71
C GLY A 236 4.05 -17.13 -0.53
N LEU A 237 3.35 -16.51 -1.47
CA LEU A 237 3.04 -15.08 -1.48
C LEU A 237 1.53 -14.87 -1.40
N VAL A 238 1.10 -13.93 -0.57
CA VAL A 238 -0.27 -13.39 -0.59
C VAL A 238 -0.17 -11.90 -0.90
N LEU A 239 -0.68 -11.50 -2.03
CA LEU A 239 -0.61 -10.13 -2.52
C LEU A 239 -2.01 -9.50 -2.45
N VAL A 240 -2.22 -8.64 -1.45
CA VAL A 240 -3.51 -8.04 -1.13
C VAL A 240 -3.63 -6.70 -1.84
N SER A 241 -4.60 -6.57 -2.73
CA SER A 241 -4.83 -5.34 -3.51
C SER A 241 -3.52 -4.74 -4.05
N PRO A 242 -2.64 -5.55 -4.71
CA PRO A 242 -1.28 -5.13 -4.98
C PRO A 242 -1.18 -4.09 -6.08
N LEU A 243 -0.23 -3.16 -5.94
CA LEU A 243 0.31 -2.38 -7.03
C LEU A 243 1.47 -3.16 -7.66
N LEU A 244 1.23 -4.00 -8.65
CA LEU A 244 2.31 -4.79 -9.28
C LEU A 244 3.15 -4.00 -10.29
N SER A 245 2.60 -2.92 -10.84
CA SER A 245 3.29 -2.03 -11.77
C SER A 245 2.73 -0.62 -11.70
N SER A 246 3.62 0.36 -11.69
CA SER A 246 3.28 1.77 -11.91
C SER A 246 3.50 2.19 -13.38
N ALA A 247 4.07 1.32 -14.20
CA ALA A 247 4.20 1.54 -15.64
C ALA A 247 2.82 1.74 -16.28
N GLY A 248 2.67 2.76 -17.10
CA GLY A 248 1.39 3.10 -17.74
C GLY A 248 0.46 3.99 -16.91
N ARG A 249 0.77 4.31 -15.66
CA ARG A 249 0.06 5.36 -14.90
C ARG A 249 0.44 6.77 -15.35
N THR A 250 1.57 6.92 -16.00
CA THR A 250 1.98 8.13 -16.69
C THR A 250 1.38 8.16 -18.12
N ALA A 251 1.19 9.34 -18.67
CA ALA A 251 0.57 9.54 -19.99
C ALA A 251 -0.93 9.12 -20.05
N GLN A 252 -1.70 9.42 -19.02
CA GLN A 252 -3.13 9.10 -18.91
C GLN A 252 -3.96 9.66 -20.08
N GLU A 253 -3.53 10.76 -20.67
CA GLU A 253 -4.22 11.39 -21.81
C GLU A 253 -4.13 10.57 -23.10
N ILE A 254 -3.05 9.83 -23.30
CA ILE A 254 -2.78 9.08 -24.53
C ILE A 254 -3.00 7.58 -24.33
N SER A 255 -2.49 7.01 -23.24
CA SER A 255 -2.58 5.57 -22.95
C SER A 255 -4.01 5.15 -22.61
N PRO A 256 -4.56 4.09 -23.21
CA PRO A 256 -5.85 3.52 -22.80
C PRO A 256 -5.75 2.72 -21.49
N LEU A 257 -4.55 2.31 -21.06
CA LEU A 257 -4.34 1.37 -19.94
C LEU A 257 -4.93 1.85 -18.62
N PRO A 258 -4.74 3.10 -18.15
CA PRO A 258 -5.34 3.54 -16.91
C PRO A 258 -6.86 3.45 -16.90
N ALA A 259 -7.52 3.85 -18.00
CA ALA A 259 -8.96 3.76 -18.15
C ALA A 259 -9.44 2.30 -18.18
N MET A 260 -8.70 1.43 -18.87
CA MET A 260 -9.00 -0.02 -18.90
C MET A 260 -8.88 -0.67 -17.51
N TRP A 261 -7.87 -0.31 -16.72
CA TRP A 261 -7.73 -0.88 -15.38
C TRP A 261 -8.87 -0.46 -14.45
N THR A 262 -9.36 0.75 -14.62
CA THR A 262 -10.32 1.39 -13.70
C THR A 262 -11.77 1.02 -14.01
N LEU A 263 -12.15 0.91 -15.29
CA LEU A 263 -13.54 0.68 -15.70
C LEU A 263 -14.18 -0.55 -15.03
N PRO A 264 -13.54 -1.74 -14.94
CA PRO A 264 -14.14 -2.89 -14.30
C PRO A 264 -14.45 -2.68 -12.82
N SER A 265 -13.60 -1.98 -12.07
CA SER A 265 -13.86 -1.66 -10.67
C SER A 265 -15.00 -0.65 -10.50
N ILE A 266 -15.09 0.37 -11.38
CA ILE A 266 -16.21 1.33 -11.37
C ILE A 266 -17.54 0.61 -11.68
N ALA A 267 -17.56 -0.25 -12.69
CA ALA A 267 -18.74 -1.03 -13.05
C ALA A 267 -19.16 -2.01 -11.93
N ALA A 268 -18.16 -2.67 -11.30
CA ALA A 268 -18.41 -3.55 -10.16
C ALA A 268 -19.07 -2.82 -8.99
N ALA A 269 -18.63 -1.61 -8.68
CA ALA A 269 -19.24 -0.80 -7.63
C ALA A 269 -20.71 -0.48 -7.92
N LYS A 270 -21.06 -0.19 -9.19
CA LYS A 270 -22.46 -0.03 -9.59
C LYS A 270 -23.23 -1.34 -9.46
N LEU A 271 -22.69 -2.45 -9.95
CA LEU A 271 -23.31 -3.75 -9.85
C LEU A 271 -23.58 -4.14 -8.38
N GLU A 272 -22.66 -3.81 -7.49
CA GLU A 272 -22.86 -4.05 -6.04
C GLU A 272 -24.00 -3.18 -5.49
N ARG A 273 -24.02 -1.87 -5.80
CA ARG A 273 -25.12 -0.98 -5.38
C ARG A 273 -26.48 -1.44 -5.90
N ASP A 274 -26.52 -2.02 -7.10
CA ASP A 274 -27.74 -2.54 -7.73
C ASP A 274 -28.12 -3.96 -7.26
N GLY A 275 -27.31 -4.59 -6.38
CA GLY A 275 -27.52 -5.98 -5.97
C GLY A 275 -27.28 -7.02 -7.08
N LYS A 276 -26.52 -6.68 -8.11
CA LYS A 276 -26.27 -7.48 -9.32
C LYS A 276 -24.83 -7.93 -9.48
N LEU A 277 -23.99 -7.74 -8.47
CA LEU A 277 -22.58 -8.16 -8.53
C LEU A 277 -22.47 -9.68 -8.55
N THR A 278 -22.09 -10.24 -9.70
CA THR A 278 -21.84 -11.67 -9.89
C THR A 278 -20.57 -11.88 -10.71
N PRO A 279 -19.90 -13.04 -10.61
CA PRO A 279 -18.75 -13.34 -11.45
C PRO A 279 -19.03 -13.25 -12.95
N ALA A 280 -20.23 -13.64 -13.41
CA ALA A 280 -20.64 -13.53 -14.80
C ALA A 280 -20.76 -12.08 -15.26
N ALA A 281 -21.45 -11.22 -14.48
CA ALA A 281 -21.56 -9.81 -14.79
C ALA A 281 -20.20 -9.09 -14.85
N ILE A 282 -19.27 -9.46 -13.96
CA ILE A 282 -17.90 -8.94 -14.00
C ILE A 282 -17.17 -9.40 -15.25
N LYS A 283 -17.31 -10.68 -15.62
CA LYS A 283 -16.71 -11.19 -16.85
C LYS A 283 -17.17 -10.43 -18.09
N ASP A 284 -18.45 -10.11 -18.20
CA ASP A 284 -18.99 -9.32 -19.32
C ASP A 284 -18.33 -7.92 -19.39
N VAL A 285 -18.09 -7.28 -18.24
CA VAL A 285 -17.39 -6.00 -18.17
C VAL A 285 -15.91 -6.17 -18.56
N GLU A 286 -15.24 -7.22 -18.09
CA GLU A 286 -13.85 -7.51 -18.44
C GLU A 286 -13.70 -7.76 -19.96
N ASP A 287 -14.61 -8.53 -20.56
CA ASP A 287 -14.61 -8.84 -22.00
C ASP A 287 -14.83 -7.56 -22.84
N TYR A 288 -15.79 -6.71 -22.46
CA TYR A 288 -15.98 -5.40 -23.07
C TYR A 288 -14.73 -4.53 -22.97
N THR A 289 -14.12 -4.51 -21.79
CA THR A 289 -12.92 -3.70 -21.52
C THR A 289 -11.73 -4.11 -22.37
N ARG A 290 -11.53 -5.42 -22.57
CA ARG A 290 -10.44 -5.97 -23.43
C ARG A 290 -10.69 -5.76 -24.91
N GLY A 291 -11.93 -5.67 -25.32
CA GLY A 291 -12.37 -5.59 -26.72
C GLY A 291 -12.75 -4.20 -27.17
N GLU A 292 -14.06 -3.95 -27.24
CA GLU A 292 -14.62 -2.73 -27.83
C GLU A 292 -14.14 -1.44 -27.12
N TYR A 293 -14.08 -1.45 -25.79
CA TYR A 293 -13.67 -0.28 -25.01
C TYR A 293 -12.27 0.18 -25.37
N MET A 294 -11.30 -0.74 -25.35
CA MET A 294 -9.91 -0.42 -25.72
C MET A 294 -9.82 0.09 -27.16
N VAL A 295 -10.50 -0.58 -28.11
CA VAL A 295 -10.48 -0.21 -29.54
C VAL A 295 -11.06 1.19 -29.75
N ASP A 296 -12.18 1.50 -29.09
CA ASP A 296 -12.83 2.80 -29.22
C ASP A 296 -12.04 3.92 -28.53
N LEU A 297 -11.39 3.65 -27.38
CA LEU A 297 -10.47 4.62 -26.77
C LEU A 297 -9.29 4.97 -27.68
N MET A 298 -8.82 4.03 -28.50
CA MET A 298 -7.71 4.25 -29.44
C MET A 298 -8.13 5.03 -30.69
N LYS A 299 -9.43 5.15 -30.98
CA LYS A 299 -9.94 5.97 -32.08
C LYS A 299 -10.04 7.47 -31.77
N GLY A 300 -9.75 7.86 -30.53
CA GLY A 300 -9.70 9.26 -30.12
C GLY A 300 -11.02 9.98 -30.31
N SER A 301 -11.05 10.99 -31.17
CA SER A 301 -12.22 11.85 -31.41
C SER A 301 -13.17 11.35 -32.53
N ASP A 302 -13.05 10.09 -32.96
CA ASP A 302 -14.02 9.52 -33.92
C ASP A 302 -15.44 9.57 -33.32
N PRO A 303 -16.41 10.24 -34.02
CA PRO A 303 -17.74 10.46 -33.45
C PRO A 303 -18.49 9.16 -33.14
N ALA A 304 -18.36 8.14 -33.99
CA ALA A 304 -19.07 6.88 -33.80
C ALA A 304 -18.48 6.07 -32.64
N ALA A 305 -17.16 6.11 -32.44
CA ALA A 305 -16.53 5.53 -31.28
C ALA A 305 -16.95 6.25 -29.98
N LEU A 306 -16.98 7.58 -30.00
CA LEU A 306 -17.40 8.37 -28.86
C LEU A 306 -18.88 8.12 -28.50
N ASP A 307 -19.77 7.92 -29.47
CA ASP A 307 -21.17 7.55 -29.23
C ASP A 307 -21.29 6.18 -28.56
N ARG A 308 -20.54 5.17 -29.00
CA ARG A 308 -20.49 3.84 -28.37
C ARG A 308 -19.92 3.90 -26.95
N LEU A 309 -18.80 4.59 -26.75
CA LEU A 309 -18.21 4.81 -25.43
C LEU A 309 -19.21 5.47 -24.48
N THR A 310 -19.85 6.54 -24.93
CA THR A 310 -20.85 7.25 -24.12
C THR A 310 -21.97 6.32 -23.70
N THR A 311 -22.57 5.59 -24.63
CA THR A 311 -23.69 4.70 -24.36
C THR A 311 -23.31 3.55 -23.42
N LYS A 312 -22.24 2.83 -23.74
CA LYS A 312 -21.82 1.64 -22.97
C LYS A 312 -21.29 1.99 -21.59
N VAL A 313 -20.40 2.99 -21.48
CA VAL A 313 -19.80 3.38 -20.21
C VAL A 313 -20.86 3.98 -19.28
N SER A 314 -21.78 4.82 -19.76
CA SER A 314 -22.88 5.34 -18.94
C SER A 314 -23.77 4.21 -18.40
N ALA A 315 -24.12 3.25 -19.23
CA ALA A 315 -24.93 2.09 -18.80
C ALA A 315 -24.21 1.27 -17.71
N MET A 316 -22.90 1.03 -17.85
CA MET A 316 -22.10 0.24 -16.92
C MET A 316 -21.80 0.96 -15.59
N THR A 317 -21.71 2.28 -15.61
CA THR A 317 -21.25 3.07 -14.46
C THR A 317 -22.38 3.83 -13.74
N GLY A 318 -23.48 4.06 -14.44
CA GLY A 318 -24.60 4.89 -13.98
C GLY A 318 -24.33 6.39 -14.02
N LEU A 319 -23.25 6.81 -14.68
CA LEU A 319 -22.92 8.23 -14.86
C LEU A 319 -23.75 8.88 -15.97
N ASP A 320 -23.95 10.20 -15.84
CA ASP A 320 -24.62 11.00 -16.86
C ASP A 320 -23.90 10.89 -18.22
N PRO A 321 -24.62 10.60 -19.31
CA PRO A 321 -24.02 10.47 -20.65
C PRO A 321 -23.25 11.70 -21.11
N THR A 322 -23.68 12.91 -20.72
CA THR A 322 -23.00 14.15 -21.06
C THR A 322 -21.62 14.23 -20.39
N TYR A 323 -21.56 13.79 -19.13
CA TYR A 323 -20.28 13.69 -18.40
C TYR A 323 -19.36 12.67 -19.07
N VAL A 324 -19.84 11.45 -19.34
CA VAL A 324 -19.05 10.39 -19.98
C VAL A 324 -18.55 10.82 -21.35
N ARG A 325 -19.39 11.48 -22.15
CA ARG A 325 -19.03 12.01 -23.47
C ARG A 325 -17.92 13.05 -23.37
N ARG A 326 -18.05 14.00 -22.44
CA ARG A 326 -17.04 15.03 -22.21
C ARG A 326 -15.70 14.45 -21.76
N ALA A 327 -15.74 13.37 -20.98
CA ALA A 327 -14.56 12.62 -20.53
C ALA A 327 -13.97 11.71 -21.63
N GLY A 328 -14.59 11.64 -22.83
CA GLY A 328 -14.17 10.73 -23.90
C GLY A 328 -14.24 9.25 -23.52
N GLY A 329 -15.14 8.89 -22.59
CA GLY A 329 -15.22 7.54 -22.01
C GLY A 329 -14.09 7.20 -21.04
N ARG A 330 -13.14 8.10 -20.79
CA ARG A 330 -12.01 7.94 -19.83
C ARG A 330 -12.41 8.51 -18.49
N LEU A 331 -12.68 7.65 -17.52
CA LEU A 331 -13.11 8.07 -16.19
C LEU A 331 -11.88 8.23 -15.29
N GLU A 332 -11.57 9.47 -14.94
CA GLU A 332 -10.57 9.77 -13.93
C GLU A 332 -11.16 9.49 -12.53
N THR A 333 -10.37 8.84 -11.64
CA THR A 333 -10.85 8.32 -10.36
C THR A 333 -11.44 9.40 -9.45
N GLN A 334 -10.76 10.53 -9.29
CA GLN A 334 -11.21 11.57 -8.35
C GLN A 334 -12.51 12.22 -8.84
N SER A 335 -12.56 12.54 -10.13
CA SER A 335 -13.75 13.09 -10.77
C SER A 335 -14.94 12.13 -10.69
N PHE A 336 -14.71 10.83 -10.93
CA PHE A 336 -15.72 9.79 -10.79
C PHE A 336 -16.29 9.72 -9.35
N LEU A 337 -15.43 9.64 -8.35
CA LEU A 337 -15.83 9.50 -6.93
C LEU A 337 -16.67 10.68 -6.44
N ARG A 338 -16.47 11.83 -7.02
CA ARG A 338 -17.28 13.02 -6.76
C ARG A 338 -18.59 13.01 -7.55
N GLU A 339 -18.50 12.74 -8.87
CA GLU A 339 -19.64 12.84 -9.77
C GLU A 339 -20.73 11.81 -9.46
N VAL A 340 -20.35 10.58 -9.13
CA VAL A 340 -21.30 9.50 -8.84
C VAL A 340 -22.18 9.77 -7.62
N PHE A 341 -21.71 10.58 -6.67
CA PHE A 341 -22.46 10.93 -5.45
C PHE A 341 -22.83 12.42 -5.36
N ARG A 342 -22.58 13.21 -6.41
CA ARG A 342 -22.79 14.67 -6.40
C ARG A 342 -24.18 15.08 -5.94
N GLN A 343 -25.23 14.39 -6.41
CA GLN A 343 -26.62 14.71 -6.06
C GLN A 343 -26.95 14.47 -4.60
N THR A 344 -26.16 13.65 -3.90
CA THR A 344 -26.36 13.32 -2.47
C THR A 344 -25.47 14.16 -1.54
N GLY A 345 -24.62 15.05 -2.11
CA GLY A 345 -23.64 15.83 -1.34
C GLY A 345 -22.57 14.97 -0.65
N ARG A 346 -22.25 13.82 -1.22
CA ARG A 346 -21.27 12.88 -0.67
C ARG A 346 -20.10 12.68 -1.63
N LEU A 347 -19.00 12.16 -1.09
CA LEU A 347 -17.80 11.74 -1.82
C LEU A 347 -17.56 10.25 -1.58
N GLY A 348 -17.16 9.52 -2.63
CA GLY A 348 -16.70 8.15 -2.52
C GLY A 348 -15.24 8.05 -2.11
N SER A 349 -14.85 6.93 -1.53
CA SER A 349 -13.46 6.59 -1.24
C SER A 349 -12.79 5.92 -2.44
N ARG A 350 -11.54 6.28 -2.72
CA ARG A 350 -10.73 5.55 -3.71
C ARG A 350 -10.36 4.14 -3.26
N TYR A 351 -10.41 3.88 -1.96
CA TYR A 351 -10.12 2.57 -1.37
C TYR A 351 -11.33 1.63 -1.37
N ASP A 352 -12.55 2.15 -1.34
CA ASP A 352 -13.79 1.42 -1.62
C ASP A 352 -14.81 2.44 -2.14
N SER A 353 -15.07 2.44 -3.45
CA SER A 353 -15.86 3.47 -4.08
C SER A 353 -17.33 3.50 -3.66
N ASN A 354 -17.79 2.49 -2.91
CA ASN A 354 -19.13 2.46 -2.30
C ASN A 354 -19.13 2.96 -0.83
N VAL A 355 -17.98 3.17 -0.22
CA VAL A 355 -17.88 3.84 1.09
C VAL A 355 -17.80 5.34 0.88
N THR A 356 -18.66 6.10 1.55
CA THR A 356 -18.84 7.53 1.30
C THR A 356 -18.80 8.35 2.58
N SER A 357 -18.36 9.60 2.49
CA SER A 357 -18.53 10.64 3.51
C SER A 357 -19.27 11.85 2.96
N LEU A 358 -19.66 12.78 3.84
CA LEU A 358 -20.15 14.08 3.40
C LEU A 358 -19.04 14.84 2.66
N ASP A 359 -19.39 15.53 1.59
CA ASP A 359 -18.48 16.46 0.90
C ASP A 359 -18.43 17.78 1.69
N PRO A 360 -17.31 18.14 2.34
CA PRO A 360 -17.21 19.39 3.08
C PRO A 360 -17.13 20.62 2.17
N PHE A 361 -16.86 20.43 0.86
CA PHE A 361 -16.74 21.51 -0.13
C PHE A 361 -17.58 21.21 -1.39
N PRO A 362 -18.92 21.10 -1.28
CA PRO A 362 -19.76 20.59 -2.36
C PRO A 362 -19.75 21.50 -3.62
N PHE A 363 -19.33 22.75 -3.48
CA PHE A 363 -19.23 23.70 -4.58
C PHE A 363 -17.82 23.85 -5.17
N ALA A 364 -16.81 23.20 -4.57
CA ALA A 364 -15.46 23.24 -5.13
C ALA A 364 -15.41 22.48 -6.47
N PRO A 365 -14.63 22.95 -7.46
CA PRO A 365 -14.48 22.27 -8.75
C PRO A 365 -13.72 20.95 -8.62
N GLU A 366 -12.77 20.85 -7.67
CA GLU A 366 -11.95 19.67 -7.40
C GLU A 366 -12.16 19.17 -5.96
N GLN A 367 -11.72 17.95 -5.69
CA GLN A 367 -11.76 17.41 -4.33
C GLN A 367 -10.65 18.05 -3.49
N GLU A 368 -11.04 18.69 -2.39
CA GLU A 368 -10.14 19.36 -1.43
C GLU A 368 -10.00 18.61 -0.11
N THR A 369 -10.41 17.34 -0.08
CA THR A 369 -10.37 16.51 1.14
C THR A 369 -9.46 15.31 0.93
N ASN A 370 -9.07 14.69 2.05
CA ASN A 370 -8.48 13.37 2.04
C ASN A 370 -9.51 12.30 1.61
N ASP A 371 -9.23 11.06 1.90
CA ASP A 371 -10.08 9.94 1.53
C ASP A 371 -11.04 9.58 2.68
N PRO A 372 -12.34 9.36 2.44
CA PRO A 372 -13.33 9.00 3.47
C PRO A 372 -12.91 7.84 4.38
N ILE A 373 -12.31 6.79 3.83
CA ILE A 373 -11.84 5.66 4.64
C ILE A 373 -10.63 6.07 5.47
N LEU A 374 -9.60 6.68 4.88
CA LEU A 374 -8.39 7.05 5.61
C LEU A 374 -8.69 8.02 6.76
N ASP A 375 -9.53 9.03 6.52
CA ASP A 375 -9.90 10.00 7.55
C ASP A 375 -10.62 9.34 8.74
N SER A 376 -11.38 8.26 8.48
CA SER A 376 -12.09 7.55 9.54
C SER A 376 -11.24 6.57 10.34
N ILE A 377 -10.22 5.94 9.71
CA ILE A 377 -9.51 4.79 10.31
C ILE A 377 -8.16 5.13 10.93
N ILE A 378 -7.47 6.19 10.51
CA ILE A 378 -6.10 6.50 10.98
C ILE A 378 -6.08 6.70 12.49
N ALA A 379 -6.99 7.50 13.04
CA ALA A 379 -7.02 7.81 14.46
C ALA A 379 -7.32 6.57 15.34
N PRO A 380 -8.38 5.78 15.10
CA PRO A 380 -8.66 4.60 15.91
C PRO A 380 -7.60 3.51 15.78
N THR A 381 -7.05 3.25 14.60
CA THR A 381 -5.99 2.25 14.42
C THR A 381 -4.69 2.68 15.11
N THR A 382 -4.30 3.96 15.00
CA THR A 382 -3.14 4.52 15.71
C THR A 382 -3.30 4.39 17.21
N SER A 383 -4.43 4.82 17.76
CA SER A 383 -4.69 4.75 19.20
C SER A 383 -4.67 3.31 19.71
N ALA A 384 -5.27 2.38 18.96
CA ALA A 384 -5.31 0.98 19.35
C ALA A 384 -3.93 0.32 19.38
N ILE A 385 -3.09 0.54 18.36
CA ILE A 385 -1.77 -0.07 18.30
C ILE A 385 -0.81 0.54 19.32
N VAL A 386 -0.90 1.85 19.55
CA VAL A 386 -0.09 2.53 20.58
C VAL A 386 -0.48 2.03 21.97
N ASP A 387 -1.77 1.94 22.29
CA ASP A 387 -2.24 1.38 23.58
C ASP A 387 -1.80 -0.08 23.74
N PHE A 388 -1.95 -0.90 22.72
CA PHE A 388 -1.50 -2.29 22.74
C PHE A 388 0.01 -2.40 22.98
N THR A 389 0.80 -1.65 22.22
CA THR A 389 2.27 -1.68 22.31
C THR A 389 2.77 -1.20 23.67
N THR A 390 2.25 -0.06 24.15
CA THR A 390 2.79 0.62 25.34
C THR A 390 2.19 0.10 26.64
N ARG A 391 0.89 -0.16 26.69
CA ARG A 391 0.19 -0.61 27.91
C ARG A 391 0.11 -2.13 28.00
N THR A 392 -0.27 -2.81 26.92
CA THR A 392 -0.47 -4.27 26.97
C THR A 392 0.86 -5.02 26.91
N VAL A 393 1.72 -4.70 25.93
CA VAL A 393 3.04 -5.35 25.80
C VAL A 393 4.08 -4.71 26.73
N GLY A 394 3.93 -3.44 27.08
CA GLY A 394 4.85 -2.72 27.96
C GLY A 394 6.12 -2.24 27.25
N TRP A 395 6.12 -2.20 25.91
CA TRP A 395 7.20 -1.65 25.10
C TRP A 395 6.96 -0.15 24.89
N LYS A 396 7.57 0.67 25.76
CA LYS A 396 7.35 2.12 25.83
C LYS A 396 8.46 2.88 25.13
N VAL A 397 8.09 3.77 24.21
CA VAL A 397 9.00 4.66 23.49
C VAL A 397 8.47 6.10 23.50
N GLU A 398 9.36 7.07 23.58
CA GLU A 398 9.06 8.49 23.46
C GLU A 398 9.11 8.89 21.99
N SER A 399 8.15 8.42 21.21
CA SER A 399 8.06 8.70 19.78
C SER A 399 6.61 8.66 19.33
N ARG A 400 6.29 9.43 18.30
CA ARG A 400 4.99 9.36 17.62
C ARG A 400 4.92 8.07 16.77
N TYR A 401 3.76 7.43 16.75
CA TYR A 401 3.48 6.33 15.83
C TYR A 401 2.96 6.88 14.50
N GLU A 402 3.67 6.58 13.42
CA GLU A 402 3.30 7.03 12.07
C GLU A 402 2.52 5.91 11.35
N ALA A 403 1.21 5.86 11.56
CA ALA A 403 0.35 4.85 10.89
C ALA A 403 0.34 5.04 9.37
N LEU A 404 0.38 6.31 8.91
CA LEU A 404 0.49 6.67 7.50
C LEU A 404 1.28 7.98 7.37
N SER A 405 2.51 7.88 6.87
CA SER A 405 3.42 9.02 6.69
C SER A 405 3.30 9.61 5.29
N GLY A 406 2.72 10.81 5.19
CA GLY A 406 2.70 11.61 3.97
C GLY A 406 4.10 12.03 3.51
N ASP A 407 4.99 12.34 4.46
CA ASP A 407 6.36 12.76 4.18
C ASP A 407 7.17 11.66 3.50
N VAL A 408 7.06 10.41 3.98
CA VAL A 408 7.68 9.24 3.33
C VAL A 408 7.13 9.07 1.91
N ASN A 409 5.81 9.17 1.73
CA ASN A 409 5.18 9.00 0.43
C ASN A 409 5.63 10.05 -0.59
N GLN A 410 5.70 11.32 -0.17
CA GLN A 410 6.15 12.44 -1.01
C GLN A 410 7.65 12.37 -1.34
N ALA A 411 8.46 11.94 -0.37
CA ALA A 411 9.91 11.82 -0.54
C ALA A 411 10.35 10.58 -1.32
N TRP A 412 9.42 9.66 -1.62
CA TRP A 412 9.74 8.36 -2.20
C TRP A 412 10.23 8.46 -3.64
N ASP A 413 11.41 7.88 -3.89
CA ASP A 413 11.89 7.64 -5.25
C ASP A 413 11.20 6.38 -5.81
N ARG A 414 10.31 6.58 -6.78
CA ARG A 414 9.52 5.52 -7.41
C ARG A 414 10.31 4.74 -8.47
N GLY A 415 11.58 5.09 -8.67
CA GLY A 415 12.46 4.45 -9.62
C GLY A 415 12.12 4.76 -11.08
N ARG A 416 12.87 4.13 -11.98
CA ARG A 416 12.67 4.19 -13.44
C ARG A 416 12.90 2.82 -14.05
N GLY A 417 12.36 2.59 -15.26
CA GLY A 417 12.56 1.34 -15.97
C GLY A 417 12.11 0.12 -15.12
N PRO A 418 13.02 -0.86 -14.87
CA PRO A 418 12.69 -2.07 -14.11
C PRO A 418 12.21 -1.81 -12.67
N ASP A 419 12.52 -0.64 -12.09
CA ASP A 419 12.09 -0.31 -10.74
C ASP A 419 10.61 0.10 -10.67
N THR A 420 9.94 0.27 -11.80
CA THR A 420 8.52 0.65 -11.84
C THR A 420 7.56 -0.52 -11.78
N GLU A 421 8.06 -1.78 -11.74
CA GLU A 421 7.22 -2.98 -11.72
C GLU A 421 7.88 -4.11 -10.92
N SER A 422 7.10 -5.03 -10.38
CA SER A 422 7.56 -6.21 -9.64
C SER A 422 7.16 -7.55 -10.31
N VAL A 423 6.55 -7.47 -11.49
CA VAL A 423 6.08 -8.64 -12.25
C VAL A 423 7.25 -9.48 -12.74
N THR A 424 8.37 -8.85 -13.12
CA THR A 424 9.58 -9.54 -13.55
C THR A 424 10.13 -10.43 -12.43
N ASP A 425 10.23 -9.93 -11.20
CA ASP A 425 10.73 -10.71 -10.07
C ASP A 425 9.72 -11.80 -9.66
N LEU A 426 8.41 -11.54 -9.77
CA LEU A 426 7.38 -12.55 -9.60
C LEU A 426 7.58 -13.71 -10.60
N ARG A 427 7.74 -13.38 -11.89
CA ARG A 427 7.97 -14.38 -12.95
C ARG A 427 9.22 -15.20 -12.72
N LYS A 428 10.34 -14.56 -12.37
CA LYS A 428 11.61 -15.23 -12.06
C LYS A 428 11.42 -16.20 -10.89
N SER A 429 10.84 -15.75 -9.77
CA SER A 429 10.64 -16.56 -8.57
C SER A 429 9.78 -17.80 -8.85
N VAL A 430 8.63 -17.65 -9.52
CA VAL A 430 7.75 -18.80 -9.83
C VAL A 430 8.31 -19.72 -10.92
N SER A 431 9.23 -19.24 -11.75
CA SER A 431 9.88 -20.07 -12.77
C SER A 431 10.99 -20.94 -12.18
N VAL A 432 11.72 -20.42 -11.20
CA VAL A 432 12.83 -21.14 -10.53
C VAL A 432 12.29 -22.12 -9.49
N ASP A 433 11.26 -21.74 -8.73
CA ASP A 433 10.69 -22.58 -7.68
C ASP A 433 9.31 -23.16 -8.09
N PRO A 434 9.24 -24.46 -8.45
CA PRO A 434 7.97 -25.09 -8.83
C PRO A 434 7.02 -25.30 -7.64
N LYS A 435 7.45 -25.09 -6.41
CA LYS A 435 6.63 -25.21 -5.20
C LYS A 435 6.06 -23.88 -4.74
N LEU A 436 6.61 -22.76 -5.19
CA LEU A 436 6.13 -21.43 -4.83
C LEU A 436 4.70 -21.21 -5.34
N LYS A 437 3.79 -20.88 -4.43
CA LYS A 437 2.39 -20.54 -4.73
C LYS A 437 2.15 -19.07 -4.46
N VAL A 438 1.35 -18.45 -5.31
CA VAL A 438 1.01 -17.02 -5.21
C VAL A 438 -0.49 -16.84 -5.28
N LEU A 439 -1.06 -16.22 -4.28
CA LEU A 439 -2.46 -15.81 -4.24
C LEU A 439 -2.53 -14.28 -4.31
N ILE A 440 -3.06 -13.76 -5.39
CA ILE A 440 -3.38 -12.34 -5.56
C ILE A 440 -4.85 -12.17 -5.21
N VAL A 441 -5.14 -11.18 -4.38
CA VAL A 441 -6.52 -10.92 -3.93
C VAL A 441 -6.87 -9.45 -4.04
N HIS A 442 -8.10 -9.16 -4.44
CA HIS A 442 -8.62 -7.78 -4.53
C HIS A 442 -10.05 -7.67 -4.05
N GLY A 443 -10.43 -6.47 -3.62
CA GLY A 443 -11.82 -6.06 -3.61
C GLY A 443 -12.23 -5.49 -4.97
N TYR A 444 -13.46 -5.77 -5.38
CA TYR A 444 -13.98 -5.33 -6.68
C TYR A 444 -14.01 -3.80 -6.83
N ASN A 445 -14.31 -3.08 -5.74
CA ASN A 445 -14.55 -1.62 -5.76
C ASN A 445 -13.28 -0.79 -5.56
N ASP A 446 -12.11 -1.42 -5.53
CA ASP A 446 -10.82 -0.76 -5.35
C ASP A 446 -10.45 0.08 -6.57
N LEU A 447 -10.30 1.39 -6.39
CA LEU A 447 -9.83 2.34 -7.40
C LEU A 447 -8.40 2.85 -7.11
N SER A 448 -7.82 2.45 -5.97
CA SER A 448 -6.40 2.69 -5.67
C SER A 448 -5.51 1.71 -6.43
N CYS A 449 -5.87 0.42 -6.38
CA CYS A 449 -5.20 -0.65 -7.11
C CYS A 449 -6.27 -1.55 -7.78
N PRO A 450 -6.82 -1.13 -8.93
CA PRO A 450 -7.90 -1.86 -9.58
C PRO A 450 -7.52 -3.30 -9.92
N PHE A 451 -8.41 -4.25 -9.63
CA PHE A 451 -8.16 -5.68 -9.76
C PHE A 451 -7.83 -6.13 -11.20
N PHE A 452 -8.34 -5.41 -12.19
CA PHE A 452 -8.16 -5.79 -13.59
C PHE A 452 -6.70 -5.67 -14.04
N ALA A 453 -5.90 -4.77 -13.45
CA ALA A 453 -4.46 -4.73 -13.69
C ALA A 453 -3.78 -6.05 -13.30
N SER A 454 -4.14 -6.62 -12.15
CA SER A 454 -3.64 -7.93 -11.70
C SER A 454 -4.18 -9.09 -12.55
N ARG A 455 -5.42 -9.00 -13.04
CA ARG A 455 -5.98 -9.97 -13.99
C ARG A 455 -5.10 -10.07 -15.24
N LEU A 456 -4.72 -8.94 -15.82
CA LEU A 456 -3.84 -8.92 -17.00
C LEU A 456 -2.45 -9.50 -16.70
N VAL A 457 -1.92 -9.28 -15.49
CA VAL A 457 -0.65 -9.90 -15.06
C VAL A 457 -0.78 -11.42 -14.95
N VAL A 458 -1.84 -11.93 -14.32
CA VAL A 458 -2.06 -13.39 -14.17
C VAL A 458 -2.24 -14.06 -15.52
N ASP A 459 -3.03 -13.46 -16.41
CA ASP A 459 -3.27 -14.00 -17.76
C ASP A 459 -1.99 -14.01 -18.62
N ALA A 460 -1.02 -13.16 -18.32
CA ALA A 460 0.28 -13.09 -19.00
C ALA A 460 1.40 -13.90 -18.31
N MET A 461 1.08 -14.71 -17.27
CA MET A 461 2.08 -15.57 -16.63
C MET A 461 2.55 -16.68 -17.55
N PRO A 462 3.82 -17.13 -17.43
CA PRO A 462 4.30 -18.28 -18.16
C PRO A 462 3.45 -19.56 -17.91
N ALA A 463 3.27 -20.40 -18.91
CA ALA A 463 2.50 -21.63 -18.79
C ALA A 463 2.99 -22.54 -17.63
N ALA A 464 4.30 -22.53 -17.34
CA ALA A 464 4.89 -23.24 -16.20
C ALA A 464 4.40 -22.77 -14.83
N ALA A 465 3.84 -21.56 -14.74
CA ALA A 465 3.23 -21.01 -13.52
C ALA A 465 1.72 -21.26 -13.42
N ASN A 466 1.14 -21.95 -14.41
CA ASN A 466 -0.30 -22.17 -14.48
C ASN A 466 -0.81 -22.90 -13.23
N GLY A 467 -1.88 -22.36 -12.62
CA GLY A 467 -2.48 -22.85 -11.38
C GLY A 467 -1.69 -22.54 -10.09
N ARG A 468 -0.48 -21.99 -10.19
CA ARG A 468 0.31 -21.58 -9.02
C ARG A 468 0.24 -20.09 -8.72
N VAL A 469 -0.09 -19.26 -9.71
CA VAL A 469 -0.41 -17.84 -9.54
C VAL A 469 -1.90 -17.67 -9.81
N THR A 470 -2.65 -17.38 -8.77
CA THR A 470 -4.11 -17.29 -8.83
C THR A 470 -4.60 -15.90 -8.40
N LEU A 471 -5.78 -15.51 -8.89
CA LEU A 471 -6.45 -14.28 -8.54
C LEU A 471 -7.86 -14.58 -8.01
N SER A 472 -8.16 -14.07 -6.81
CA SER A 472 -9.49 -14.08 -6.23
C SER A 472 -9.96 -12.66 -5.96
N ASN A 473 -11.23 -12.36 -6.26
CA ASN A 473 -11.83 -11.06 -5.99
C ASN A 473 -13.01 -11.22 -5.02
N TYR A 474 -13.20 -10.23 -4.15
CA TYR A 474 -14.21 -10.22 -3.10
C TYR A 474 -15.05 -8.94 -3.15
N PRO A 475 -16.29 -8.95 -2.64
CA PRO A 475 -17.05 -7.73 -2.39
C PRO A 475 -16.26 -6.76 -1.49
N GLY A 476 -16.26 -5.47 -1.83
CA GLY A 476 -15.51 -4.44 -1.13
C GLY A 476 -14.39 -3.83 -1.94
N GLY A 477 -13.59 -2.99 -1.32
CA GLY A 477 -12.51 -2.25 -1.95
C GLY A 477 -11.11 -2.72 -1.55
N HIS A 478 -10.18 -1.80 -1.41
CA HIS A 478 -8.75 -2.06 -1.13
C HIS A 478 -8.53 -2.89 0.14
N MET A 479 -9.27 -2.56 1.20
CA MET A 479 -9.29 -3.28 2.48
C MET A 479 -10.56 -4.13 2.59
N PHE A 480 -10.90 -4.91 1.55
CA PHE A 480 -12.09 -5.77 1.48
C PHE A 480 -12.23 -6.70 2.69
N TYR A 481 -11.12 -7.11 3.29
CA TYR A 481 -11.05 -7.95 4.47
C TYR A 481 -11.66 -7.31 5.73
N SER A 482 -11.91 -6.00 5.71
CA SER A 482 -12.66 -5.31 6.78
C SER A 482 -14.14 -5.71 6.79
N ARG A 483 -14.68 -6.18 5.66
CA ARG A 483 -16.04 -6.73 5.56
C ARG A 483 -16.04 -8.19 6.06
N PRO A 484 -16.91 -8.56 7.03
CA PRO A 484 -16.85 -9.88 7.67
C PRO A 484 -16.86 -11.06 6.70
N ASP A 485 -17.77 -11.05 5.71
CA ASP A 485 -17.91 -12.16 4.75
C ASP A 485 -16.70 -12.26 3.82
N SER A 486 -16.20 -11.12 3.32
CA SER A 486 -15.01 -11.05 2.47
C SER A 486 -13.76 -11.46 3.24
N GLY A 487 -13.63 -11.03 4.49
CA GLY A 487 -12.53 -11.44 5.38
C GLY A 487 -12.53 -12.93 5.67
N ALA A 488 -13.72 -13.53 5.90
CA ALA A 488 -13.87 -14.98 6.11
C ALA A 488 -13.51 -15.78 4.84
N ALA A 489 -13.99 -15.34 3.67
CA ALA A 489 -13.67 -15.96 2.38
C ALA A 489 -12.17 -15.87 2.06
N PHE A 490 -11.57 -14.71 2.26
CA PHE A 490 -10.13 -14.50 2.10
C PHE A 490 -9.32 -15.43 3.00
N ARG A 491 -9.65 -15.51 4.29
CA ARG A 491 -9.00 -16.43 5.21
C ARG A 491 -9.10 -17.89 4.73
N ALA A 492 -10.25 -18.31 4.21
CA ALA A 492 -10.43 -19.67 3.70
C ALA A 492 -9.53 -19.96 2.47
N ASP A 493 -9.38 -19.02 1.55
CA ASP A 493 -8.50 -19.19 0.39
C ASP A 493 -7.02 -19.21 0.80
N VAL A 494 -6.62 -18.40 1.77
CA VAL A 494 -5.26 -18.42 2.32
C VAL A 494 -4.98 -19.75 3.03
N ARG A 495 -5.91 -20.29 3.82
CA ARG A 495 -5.72 -21.63 4.43
C ARG A 495 -5.43 -22.71 3.39
N LYS A 496 -6.09 -22.67 2.22
CA LYS A 496 -5.79 -23.60 1.09
C LYS A 496 -4.38 -23.39 0.56
N LEU A 497 -3.93 -22.13 0.43
CA LEU A 497 -2.56 -21.82 0.00
C LEU A 497 -1.51 -22.42 0.94
N TYR A 498 -1.75 -22.33 2.25
CA TYR A 498 -0.86 -22.90 3.28
C TYR A 498 -0.97 -24.43 3.43
N GLY A 499 -1.94 -25.05 2.78
CA GLY A 499 -2.25 -26.48 2.99
C GLY A 499 -2.74 -26.77 4.41
N ALA A 500 -3.28 -25.77 5.09
CA ALA A 500 -3.82 -25.91 6.44
C ALA A 500 -5.22 -26.56 6.39
N PRO A 501 -5.52 -27.54 7.28
CA PRO A 501 -6.78 -28.27 7.29
C PRO A 501 -7.99 -27.38 7.63
#